data_2ae1b5148c298fa7527630461df9cfa3
#
_entry.id   2ae1b5148c298fa7527630461df9cfa3
#
_cell.length_a   1.000
_cell.length_b   1.000
_cell.length_c   1.000
_cell.angle_alpha   90.00
_cell.angle_beta   90.00
_cell.angle_gamma   90.00
#
_symmetry.space_group_name_H-M   'P 1'
#
loop_
_entity.id
_entity.type
_entity.pdbx_description
1 polymer ?
#
loop_
_entity_poly.entity_id
_entity_poly.type
_entity_poly.pdbx_seq_one_letter_code
_entity_poly.pdbx_strand_id
1 'polypeptide(L)'
;MVRPTGMERHPDIQEMRATRERAGSMPVAQVTEGLNIVSGLYLAISPWIVGFSGFSRLAVNNLITGLALAVLAMGFASAYGRTYGLSWIAPVIGLWTIIAPFVLRSVSASTVWSNVVIGTIILLLGLGAMAFGMMRRKPQRFGGDGHR
;
A
#
# COMPACT_ATOMS: atom_id res chain seq x y z
N MET A 1 33.26 -2.18 22.75
CA MET A 1 32.00 -1.59 23.23
C MET A 1 31.89 -0.17 22.74
N VAL A 2 31.05 0.08 21.77
CA VAL A 2 30.72 1.45 21.32
C VAL A 2 29.76 2.05 22.34
N ARG A 3 30.18 3.10 23.06
CA ARG A 3 29.26 3.83 23.94
C ARG A 3 28.17 4.50 23.09
N PRO A 4 26.89 4.24 23.36
CA PRO A 4 25.82 4.95 22.66
C PRO A 4 25.97 6.44 22.91
N THR A 5 26.05 7.20 21.85
CA THR A 5 26.08 8.65 21.90
C THR A 5 24.79 9.16 22.54
N GLY A 6 24.87 10.20 23.39
CA GLY A 6 23.75 10.68 24.20
C GLY A 6 22.47 11.04 23.43
N MET A 7 22.54 11.16 22.08
CA MET A 7 21.39 11.33 21.22
C MET A 7 20.45 10.12 21.15
N GLU A 8 20.96 8.90 21.36
CA GLU A 8 20.13 7.69 21.31
C GLU A 8 19.28 7.48 22.58
N ARG A 9 19.61 8.22 23.63
CA ARG A 9 18.90 8.18 24.92
C ARG A 9 17.86 9.29 25.09
N HIS A 10 17.63 10.11 24.07
CA HIS A 10 16.59 11.15 24.17
C HIS A 10 15.23 10.47 24.27
N PRO A 11 14.44 10.74 25.32
CA PRO A 11 13.13 10.11 25.53
C PRO A 11 12.22 10.30 24.33
N ASP A 12 12.29 11.43 23.63
CA ASP A 12 11.49 11.73 22.45
C ASP A 12 11.79 10.80 21.26
N ILE A 13 13.05 10.40 21.09
CA ILE A 13 13.44 9.47 20.00
C ILE A 13 12.99 8.05 20.32
N GLN A 14 13.05 7.65 21.58
CA GLN A 14 12.57 6.35 22.02
C GLN A 14 11.05 6.25 21.92
N GLU A 15 10.34 7.32 22.25
CA GLU A 15 8.89 7.40 22.15
C GLU A 15 8.41 7.39 20.70
N MET A 16 9.10 8.10 19.81
CA MET A 16 8.83 8.04 18.37
C MET A 16 9.10 6.65 17.78
N ARG A 17 10.16 5.96 18.20
CA ARG A 17 10.45 4.59 17.78
C ARG A 17 9.37 3.63 18.27
N ALA A 18 9.02 3.69 19.55
CA ALA A 18 7.98 2.85 20.14
C ALA A 18 6.62 3.07 19.49
N THR A 19 6.29 4.31 19.13
CA THR A 19 5.04 4.63 18.43
C THR A 19 5.03 4.08 17.01
N ARG A 20 6.18 4.11 16.31
CA ARG A 20 6.32 3.54 14.95
C ARG A 20 6.28 2.01 14.97
N GLU A 21 6.91 1.39 15.95
CA GLU A 21 6.88 -0.08 16.14
C GLU A 21 5.47 -0.56 16.47
N ARG A 22 4.74 0.17 17.31
CA ARG A 22 3.33 -0.13 17.62
C ARG A 22 2.43 0.04 16.41
N ALA A 23 2.67 1.03 15.55
CA ALA A 23 1.89 1.22 14.32
C ALA A 23 2.12 0.08 13.31
N GLY A 24 3.38 -0.42 13.18
CA GLY A 24 3.72 -1.56 12.31
C GLY A 24 3.27 -2.91 12.86
N SER A 25 3.06 -3.02 14.17
CA SER A 25 2.60 -4.26 14.82
C SER A 25 1.08 -4.42 14.84
N MET A 26 0.31 -3.46 14.31
CA MET A 26 -1.15 -3.58 14.29
C MET A 26 -1.59 -4.65 13.30
N PRO A 27 -2.45 -5.60 13.74
CA PRO A 27 -2.93 -6.68 12.88
C PRO A 27 -3.57 -6.19 11.59
N VAL A 28 -4.30 -5.06 11.66
CA VAL A 28 -4.99 -4.46 10.50
C VAL A 28 -4.00 -4.00 9.42
N ALA A 29 -2.89 -3.36 9.82
CA ALA A 29 -1.87 -2.92 8.88
C ALA A 29 -1.21 -4.12 8.19
N GLN A 30 -0.84 -5.13 8.95
CA GLN A 30 -0.20 -6.35 8.43
C GLN A 30 -1.12 -7.12 7.48
N VAL A 31 -2.41 -7.24 7.81
CA VAL A 31 -3.40 -7.89 6.95
C VAL A 31 -3.58 -7.09 5.66
N THR A 32 -3.67 -5.76 5.74
CA THR A 32 -3.82 -4.90 4.56
C THR A 32 -2.62 -5.03 3.62
N GLU A 33 -1.39 -5.00 4.15
CA GLU A 33 -0.19 -5.16 3.34
C GLU A 33 -0.07 -6.58 2.76
N GLY A 34 -0.41 -7.59 3.54
CA GLY A 34 -0.47 -8.98 3.05
C GLY A 34 -1.46 -9.14 1.90
N LEU A 35 -2.64 -8.55 2.01
CA LEU A 35 -3.65 -8.57 0.93
C LEU A 35 -3.19 -7.79 -0.30
N ASN A 36 -2.48 -6.67 -0.14
CA ASN A 36 -1.90 -5.93 -1.25
C ASN A 36 -0.81 -6.73 -1.97
N ILE A 37 0.05 -7.44 -1.23
CA ILE A 37 1.07 -8.33 -1.82
C ILE A 37 0.39 -9.42 -2.65
N VAL A 38 -0.59 -10.12 -2.08
CA VAL A 38 -1.32 -11.19 -2.76
C VAL A 38 -2.06 -10.65 -3.99
N SER A 39 -2.71 -9.50 -3.87
CA SER A 39 -3.41 -8.85 -4.98
C SER A 39 -2.47 -8.45 -6.10
N GLY A 40 -1.29 -7.92 -5.76
CA GLY A 40 -0.25 -7.56 -6.73
C GLY A 40 0.30 -8.80 -7.46
N LEU A 41 0.59 -9.87 -6.74
CA LEU A 41 1.04 -11.13 -7.32
C LEU A 41 -0.04 -11.76 -8.21
N TYR A 42 -1.30 -11.76 -7.77
CA TYR A 42 -2.40 -12.23 -8.60
C TYR A 42 -2.52 -11.42 -9.89
N LEU A 43 -2.48 -10.09 -9.80
CA LEU A 43 -2.53 -9.21 -10.95
C LEU A 43 -1.39 -9.50 -11.93
N ALA A 44 -0.17 -9.71 -11.42
CA ALA A 44 0.99 -10.04 -12.24
C ALA A 44 0.83 -11.36 -13.00
N ILE A 45 0.21 -12.38 -12.37
CA ILE A 45 0.04 -13.73 -12.94
C ILE A 45 -1.27 -13.85 -13.72
N SER A 46 -2.21 -12.94 -13.53
CA SER A 46 -3.56 -12.98 -14.11
C SER A 46 -3.62 -13.21 -15.62
N PRO A 47 -2.67 -12.70 -16.47
CA PRO A 47 -2.68 -12.97 -17.90
C PRO A 47 -2.63 -14.45 -18.25
N TRP A 48 -1.92 -15.24 -17.45
CA TRP A 48 -1.80 -16.69 -17.67
C TRP A 48 -2.96 -17.47 -17.06
N ILE A 49 -3.47 -17.03 -15.90
CA ILE A 49 -4.60 -17.68 -15.22
C ILE A 49 -5.90 -17.48 -16.00
N VAL A 50 -6.16 -16.24 -16.45
CA VAL A 50 -7.40 -15.87 -17.16
C VAL A 50 -7.31 -16.16 -18.66
N GLY A 51 -6.10 -16.41 -19.18
CA GLY A 51 -5.88 -16.81 -20.57
C GLY A 51 -5.78 -15.66 -21.57
N PHE A 52 -5.39 -14.46 -21.13
CA PHE A 52 -5.18 -13.31 -22.03
C PHE A 52 -3.70 -12.98 -22.28
N SER A 53 -2.81 -13.93 -22.02
CA SER A 53 -1.37 -13.76 -22.25
C SER A 53 -1.02 -13.43 -23.72
N GLY A 54 -1.88 -13.80 -24.67
CA GLY A 54 -1.75 -13.43 -26.08
C GLY A 54 -1.98 -11.94 -26.36
N PHE A 55 -2.64 -11.21 -25.47
CA PHE A 55 -2.81 -9.74 -25.56
C PHE A 55 -1.62 -9.04 -24.88
N SER A 56 -0.49 -9.01 -25.55
CA SER A 56 0.81 -8.62 -24.99
C SER A 56 0.82 -7.30 -24.24
N ARG A 57 0.07 -6.29 -24.71
CA ARG A 57 0.04 -4.96 -24.05
C ARG A 57 -0.62 -5.02 -22.68
N LEU A 58 -1.76 -5.67 -22.54
CA LEU A 58 -2.45 -5.79 -21.25
C LEU A 58 -1.73 -6.77 -20.32
N ALA A 59 -1.21 -7.86 -20.86
CA ALA A 59 -0.43 -8.83 -20.11
C ALA A 59 0.83 -8.20 -19.50
N VAL A 60 1.58 -7.44 -20.28
CA VAL A 60 2.76 -6.71 -19.81
C VAL A 60 2.37 -5.62 -18.80
N ASN A 61 1.28 -4.88 -19.05
CA ASN A 61 0.77 -3.90 -18.10
C ASN A 61 0.45 -4.53 -16.74
N ASN A 62 -0.30 -5.64 -16.73
CA ASN A 62 -0.68 -6.31 -15.49
C ASN A 62 0.53 -6.91 -14.75
N LEU A 63 1.50 -7.44 -15.49
CA LEU A 63 2.74 -7.93 -14.91
C LEU A 63 3.52 -6.81 -14.21
N ILE A 64 3.75 -5.69 -14.90
CA ILE A 64 4.51 -4.56 -14.36
C ILE A 64 3.75 -3.93 -13.19
N THR A 65 2.46 -3.67 -13.35
CA THR A 65 1.62 -3.02 -12.34
C THR A 65 1.47 -3.90 -11.10
N GLY A 66 1.25 -5.21 -11.30
CA GLY A 66 1.12 -6.16 -10.21
C GLY A 66 2.44 -6.34 -9.43
N LEU A 67 3.55 -6.42 -10.14
CA LEU A 67 4.87 -6.53 -9.51
C LEU A 67 5.23 -5.23 -8.76
N ALA A 68 4.94 -4.07 -9.33
CA ALA A 68 5.15 -2.78 -8.67
C ALA A 68 4.32 -2.67 -7.38
N LEU A 69 3.06 -3.11 -7.40
CA LEU A 69 2.21 -3.14 -6.20
C LEU A 69 2.77 -4.10 -5.14
N ALA A 70 3.19 -5.30 -5.52
CA ALA A 70 3.74 -6.27 -4.58
C ALA A 70 5.03 -5.76 -3.91
N VAL A 71 5.95 -5.15 -4.69
CA VAL A 71 7.18 -4.55 -4.17
C VAL A 71 6.87 -3.36 -3.26
N LEU A 72 5.91 -2.51 -3.64
CA LEU A 72 5.47 -1.38 -2.83
C LEU A 72 4.90 -1.85 -1.48
N ALA A 73 4.03 -2.87 -1.49
CA ALA A 73 3.44 -3.43 -0.29
C ALA A 73 4.50 -4.10 0.62
N MET A 74 5.47 -4.81 0.05
CA MET A 74 6.62 -5.32 0.82
C MET A 74 7.46 -4.20 1.42
N GLY A 75 7.66 -3.11 0.70
CA GLY A 75 8.32 -1.90 1.20
C GLY A 75 7.58 -1.29 2.38
N PHE A 76 6.25 -1.20 2.31
CA PHE A 76 5.42 -0.74 3.42
C PHE A 76 5.49 -1.68 4.64
N ALA A 77 5.44 -2.98 4.43
CA ALA A 77 5.54 -3.96 5.49
C ALA A 77 6.90 -3.91 6.22
N SER A 78 7.99 -3.65 5.49
CA SER A 78 9.36 -3.66 6.04
C SER A 78 9.83 -2.32 6.60
N ALA A 79 9.29 -1.19 6.13
CA ALA A 79 9.77 0.15 6.45
C ALA A 79 8.63 1.16 6.69
N TYR A 80 7.69 0.80 7.54
CA TYR A 80 6.46 1.56 7.81
C TYR A 80 6.67 3.06 8.10
N GLY A 81 7.80 3.42 8.67
CA GLY A 81 8.11 4.82 9.00
C GLY A 81 8.63 5.66 7.84
N ARG A 82 9.13 5.05 6.77
CA ARG A 82 9.75 5.74 5.62
C ARG A 82 8.82 5.90 4.43
N THR A 83 7.83 5.02 4.29
CA THR A 83 6.98 4.88 3.10
C THR A 83 5.64 5.58 3.24
N TYR A 84 5.40 6.26 4.34
CA TYR A 84 4.12 6.89 4.66
C TYR A 84 3.65 7.93 3.61
N GLY A 85 4.58 8.58 2.92
CA GLY A 85 4.27 9.50 1.83
C GLY A 85 3.84 8.83 0.51
N LEU A 86 4.01 7.51 0.39
CA LEU A 86 3.73 6.76 -0.83
C LEU A 86 2.40 6.00 -0.79
N SER A 87 1.64 6.11 0.29
CA SER A 87 0.37 5.38 0.48
C SER A 87 -0.70 5.69 -0.57
N TRP A 88 -0.61 6.85 -1.23
CA TRP A 88 -1.50 7.25 -2.31
C TRP A 88 -1.27 6.47 -3.62
N ILE A 89 -0.13 5.80 -3.76
CA ILE A 89 0.21 5.06 -4.99
C ILE A 89 -0.67 3.82 -5.15
N ALA A 90 -0.97 3.11 -4.07
CA ALA A 90 -1.81 1.91 -4.12
C ALA A 90 -3.23 2.19 -4.67
N PRO A 91 -3.97 3.23 -4.21
CA PRO A 91 -5.25 3.61 -4.83
C PRO A 91 -5.13 3.99 -6.31
N VAL A 92 -4.06 4.67 -6.69
CA VAL A 92 -3.81 5.03 -8.09
C VAL A 92 -3.59 3.79 -8.95
N ILE A 93 -2.81 2.84 -8.47
CA ILE A 93 -2.61 1.54 -9.13
C ILE A 93 -3.94 0.79 -9.26
N GLY A 94 -4.75 0.74 -8.21
CA GLY A 94 -6.07 0.11 -8.23
C GLY A 94 -6.99 0.73 -9.27
N LEU A 95 -7.06 2.06 -9.32
CA LEU A 95 -7.85 2.79 -10.32
C LEU A 95 -7.33 2.53 -11.74
N TRP A 96 -6.03 2.58 -11.95
CA TRP A 96 -5.42 2.26 -13.24
C TRP A 96 -5.76 0.84 -13.69
N THR A 97 -5.70 -0.14 -12.78
CA THR A 97 -6.03 -1.54 -13.08
C THR A 97 -7.46 -1.72 -13.55
N ILE A 98 -8.41 -0.93 -13.02
CA ILE A 98 -9.81 -0.91 -13.49
C ILE A 98 -9.91 -0.33 -14.91
N ILE A 99 -9.19 0.73 -15.20
CA ILE A 99 -9.26 1.48 -16.46
C ILE A 99 -8.46 0.79 -17.57
N ALA A 100 -7.37 0.12 -17.24
CA ALA A 100 -6.41 -0.46 -18.19
C ALA A 100 -7.05 -1.34 -19.28
N PRO A 101 -7.99 -2.27 -19.01
CA PRO A 101 -8.59 -3.09 -20.07
C PRO A 101 -9.40 -2.28 -21.08
N PHE A 102 -9.96 -1.15 -20.68
CA PHE A 102 -10.71 -0.26 -21.58
C PHE A 102 -9.77 0.56 -22.46
N VAL A 103 -8.68 1.08 -21.89
CA VAL A 103 -7.67 1.87 -22.61
C VAL A 103 -6.87 0.99 -23.58
N LEU A 104 -6.49 -0.20 -23.12
CA LEU A 104 -5.69 -1.15 -23.91
C LEU A 104 -6.53 -2.05 -24.82
N ARG A 105 -7.84 -1.76 -24.92
CA ARG A 105 -8.81 -2.43 -25.79
C ARG A 105 -8.81 -3.96 -25.64
N SER A 106 -9.05 -4.43 -24.42
CA SER A 106 -9.30 -5.86 -24.19
C SER A 106 -10.64 -6.28 -24.80
N VAL A 107 -10.63 -7.37 -25.55
CA VAL A 107 -11.83 -7.89 -26.25
C VAL A 107 -12.54 -8.95 -25.41
N SER A 108 -11.91 -9.48 -24.35
CA SER A 108 -12.46 -10.57 -23.53
C SER A 108 -13.18 -10.04 -22.30
N ALA A 109 -14.44 -10.42 -22.13
CA ALA A 109 -15.24 -10.08 -20.95
C ALA A 109 -14.63 -10.62 -19.64
N SER A 110 -14.06 -11.81 -19.65
CA SER A 110 -13.39 -12.40 -18.50
C SER A 110 -12.17 -11.60 -18.04
N THR A 111 -11.41 -11.07 -19.00
CA THR A 111 -10.25 -10.22 -18.74
C THR A 111 -10.67 -8.88 -18.11
N VAL A 112 -11.70 -8.22 -18.66
CA VAL A 112 -12.26 -6.97 -18.11
C VAL A 112 -12.75 -7.22 -16.70
N TRP A 113 -13.52 -8.27 -16.49
CA TRP A 113 -14.06 -8.61 -15.17
C TRP A 113 -12.97 -8.86 -14.12
N SER A 114 -11.96 -9.66 -14.48
CA SER A 114 -10.81 -9.93 -13.60
C SER A 114 -10.08 -8.66 -13.19
N ASN A 115 -9.80 -7.77 -14.13
CA ASN A 115 -9.13 -6.49 -13.85
C ASN A 115 -9.99 -5.54 -13.01
N VAL A 116 -11.30 -5.49 -13.26
CA VAL A 116 -12.23 -4.66 -12.48
C VAL A 116 -12.31 -5.16 -11.05
N VAL A 117 -12.46 -6.46 -10.84
CA VAL A 117 -12.55 -7.04 -9.48
C VAL A 117 -11.27 -6.82 -8.71
N ILE A 118 -10.12 -7.19 -9.26
CA ILE A 118 -8.84 -7.05 -8.55
C ILE A 118 -8.46 -5.58 -8.35
N GLY A 119 -8.70 -4.73 -9.34
CA GLY A 119 -8.45 -3.29 -9.24
C GLY A 119 -9.32 -2.62 -8.18
N THR A 120 -10.58 -3.04 -8.04
CA THR A 120 -11.47 -2.57 -6.98
C THR A 120 -10.96 -2.99 -5.61
N ILE A 121 -10.51 -4.22 -5.44
CA ILE A 121 -9.91 -4.69 -4.17
C ILE A 121 -8.68 -3.84 -3.82
N ILE A 122 -7.76 -3.62 -4.75
CA ILE A 122 -6.55 -2.81 -4.55
C ILE A 122 -6.92 -1.37 -4.20
N LEU A 123 -7.91 -0.79 -4.90
CA LEU A 123 -8.38 0.57 -4.66
C LEU A 123 -8.95 0.71 -3.24
N LEU A 124 -9.81 -0.21 -2.81
CA LEU A 124 -10.42 -0.19 -1.47
C LEU A 124 -9.37 -0.40 -0.37
N LEU A 125 -8.42 -1.31 -0.57
CA LEU A 125 -7.32 -1.51 0.38
C LEU A 125 -6.45 -0.26 0.50
N GLY A 126 -6.12 0.37 -0.62
CA GLY A 126 -5.32 1.59 -0.66
C GLY A 126 -6.03 2.78 0.00
N LEU A 127 -7.31 2.98 -0.32
CA LEU A 127 -8.12 4.05 0.31
C LEU A 127 -8.32 3.79 1.80
N GLY A 128 -8.54 2.55 2.21
CA GLY A 128 -8.63 2.16 3.61
C GLY A 128 -7.33 2.47 4.37
N ALA A 129 -6.18 2.13 3.81
CA ALA A 129 -4.88 2.44 4.40
C ALA A 129 -4.66 3.95 4.53
N MET A 130 -5.03 4.74 3.52
CA MET A 130 -4.96 6.22 3.58
C MET A 130 -5.88 6.80 4.65
N ALA A 131 -7.13 6.36 4.71
CA ALA A 131 -8.11 6.85 5.68
C ALA A 131 -7.66 6.55 7.12
N PHE A 132 -7.13 5.34 7.35
CA PHE A 132 -6.58 4.95 8.64
C PHE A 132 -5.38 5.82 9.04
N GLY A 133 -4.52 6.15 8.10
CA GLY A 133 -3.39 7.04 8.28
C GLY A 133 -3.80 8.47 8.64
N MET A 134 -4.85 8.99 8.01
CA MET A 134 -5.36 10.35 8.28
C MET A 134 -6.08 10.47 9.64
N MET A 135 -6.84 9.45 10.05
CA MET A 135 -7.53 9.46 11.35
C MET A 135 -6.57 9.52 12.54
N ARG A 136 -5.33 9.04 12.37
CA ARG A 136 -4.29 9.09 13.41
C ARG A 136 -3.57 10.44 13.51
N ARG A 137 -3.76 11.34 12.53
CA ARG A 137 -3.20 12.70 12.53
C ARG A 137 -4.07 13.71 13.29
N LYS A 138 -4.85 13.31 14.30
CA LYS A 138 -5.50 14.29 15.16
C LYS A 138 -4.40 15.16 15.77
N PRO A 139 -4.40 16.48 15.52
CA PRO A 139 -3.48 17.38 16.19
C PRO A 139 -3.76 17.24 17.68
N GLN A 140 -2.73 16.92 18.46
CA GLN A 140 -2.80 17.19 19.89
C GLN A 140 -3.02 18.68 20.00
N ARG A 141 -4.23 19.09 20.35
CA ARG A 141 -4.47 20.43 20.85
C ARG A 141 -3.57 20.57 22.08
N PHE A 142 -2.51 21.31 21.92
CA PHE A 142 -1.82 21.90 23.06
C PHE A 142 -2.87 22.69 23.82
N GLY A 143 -3.40 22.10 24.87
CA GLY A 143 -4.12 22.80 25.90
C GLY A 143 -3.12 23.74 26.56
N GLY A 144 -3.09 24.95 26.08
CA GLY A 144 -2.42 26.03 26.78
C GLY A 144 -3.20 26.30 28.04
N ASP A 145 -2.91 25.58 29.12
CA ASP A 145 -3.29 26.03 30.43
C ASP A 145 -2.28 27.11 30.86
N GLY A 146 -2.71 28.36 30.64
CA GLY A 146 -2.07 29.47 31.25
C GLY A 146 -2.21 29.38 32.78
N HIS A 147 -1.14 29.01 33.44
CA HIS A 147 -1.02 29.35 34.85
C HIS A 147 -0.61 30.83 34.95
N ARG A 148 -1.57 31.63 35.39
CA ARG A 148 -1.33 32.91 36.01
C ARG A 148 -0.95 32.69 37.46
#